data_688f2e17fad7affe7a21c478dea953f3
#
_entry.id   688f2e17fad7affe7a21c478dea953f3
#
_cell.length_a   1.000
_cell.length_b   1.000
_cell.length_c   1.000
_cell.angle_alpha   90.00
_cell.angle_beta   90.00
_cell.angle_gamma   90.00
#
_symmetry.space_group_name_H-M   'P 1'
#
loop_
_entity.id
_entity.type
_entity.pdbx_description
1 polymer ?
#
loop_
_entity_poly.entity_id
_entity_poly.type
_entity_poly.pdbx_seq_one_letter_code
_entity_poly.pdbx_strand_id
1 'polypeptide(L)'
;MALKFNSSEINPSEWYSINRFTLELESQKSACVSVYYPHDKNLETVYLLRETKRDEATEKIESAIEKRIVKLSKAINPKKQFINTYCIFGWQSNRKVILKDIAISKKLPYVYLVGKKPYLKPFYDILKANYHTILVILDHKSAHIRYLQGDKILAEERLSINLQGRHKKGGQSQKRFLRARHTFIQGFFKKIAKKVSNLDSNDVEILFLGGVGIAKTEFHDELNSELKKKCRFIDDISFDTATNDVNRKIIKNLYDHRKKYVLEIIAKFEKLVKENLVTEKNSEIQKALEVGAVDTLLVSANYYHASPMSQKITKMIEMAENTSSKIEFITNPKLVEKLAKYDHVLALLRYKFK
;
A
#
# COMPACT_ATOMS: atom_id res chain seq x y z
N MET A 1 -14.38 9.19 7.87
CA MET A 1 -14.68 7.84 8.38
C MET A 1 -13.36 7.11 8.51
N ALA A 2 -12.89 6.83 9.73
CA ALA A 2 -11.63 6.15 9.97
C ALA A 2 -11.77 4.69 9.54
N LEU A 3 -10.82 4.20 8.75
CA LEU A 3 -10.73 2.78 8.41
C LEU A 3 -10.54 2.00 9.71
N LYS A 4 -11.55 1.24 10.13
CA LYS A 4 -11.40 0.24 11.18
C LYS A 4 -10.53 -0.88 10.62
N PHE A 5 -9.25 -0.88 10.97
CA PHE A 5 -8.37 -1.99 10.64
C PHE A 5 -8.73 -3.19 11.49
N ASN A 6 -9.04 -4.31 10.86
CA ASN A 6 -9.09 -5.59 11.55
C ASN A 6 -7.70 -5.88 12.12
N SER A 7 -7.61 -6.38 13.34
CA SER A 7 -6.36 -6.73 14.05
C SER A 7 -5.47 -7.74 13.31
N SER A 8 -5.95 -8.32 12.21
CA SER A 8 -5.21 -9.22 11.32
C SER A 8 -4.51 -8.53 10.14
N GLU A 9 -4.75 -7.23 9.92
CA GLU A 9 -4.23 -6.47 8.80
C GLU A 9 -3.05 -5.62 9.23
N ILE A 10 -2.03 -5.52 8.35
CA ILE A 10 -0.93 -4.59 8.57
C ILE A 10 -1.43 -3.15 8.38
N ASN A 11 -0.91 -2.21 9.18
CA ASN A 11 -1.29 -0.82 9.03
C ASN A 11 -0.74 -0.21 7.72
N PRO A 12 -1.31 0.90 7.21
CA PRO A 12 -0.89 1.51 5.95
C PRO A 12 0.59 1.90 5.91
N SER A 13 1.15 2.29 7.03
CA SER A 13 2.56 2.64 7.17
C SER A 13 3.47 1.43 7.00
N GLU A 14 3.12 0.33 7.64
CA GLU A 14 3.85 -0.92 7.51
C GLU A 14 3.76 -1.46 6.09
N TRP A 15 2.57 -1.41 5.48
CA TRP A 15 2.37 -1.74 4.06
C TRP A 15 3.30 -0.93 3.16
N TYR A 16 3.36 0.39 3.35
CA TYR A 16 4.24 1.27 2.57
C TYR A 16 5.72 0.92 2.78
N SER A 17 6.12 0.65 4.01
CA SER A 17 7.49 0.27 4.35
C SER A 17 7.89 -1.05 3.68
N ILE A 18 7.02 -2.06 3.74
CA ILE A 18 7.23 -3.35 3.09
C ILE A 18 7.32 -3.17 1.58
N ASN A 19 6.43 -2.39 0.98
CA ASN A 19 6.42 -2.19 -0.46
C ASN A 19 7.69 -1.47 -0.95
N ARG A 20 8.09 -0.40 -0.27
CA ARG A 20 9.33 0.30 -0.57
C ARG A 20 10.55 -0.62 -0.46
N PHE A 21 10.62 -1.38 0.62
CA PHE A 21 11.69 -2.34 0.86
C PHE A 21 11.73 -3.43 -0.22
N THR A 22 10.57 -3.91 -0.63
CA THR A 22 10.41 -4.89 -1.73
C THR A 22 10.94 -4.35 -3.04
N LEU A 23 10.57 -3.11 -3.42
CA LEU A 23 11.04 -2.47 -4.65
C LEU A 23 12.56 -2.24 -4.66
N GLU A 24 13.14 -1.88 -3.51
CA GLU A 24 14.59 -1.77 -3.38
C GLU A 24 15.29 -3.10 -3.61
N LEU A 25 14.73 -4.20 -3.12
CA LEU A 25 15.29 -5.55 -3.27
C LEU A 25 15.05 -6.13 -4.67
N GLU A 26 13.97 -5.77 -5.36
CA GLU A 26 13.71 -6.22 -6.75
C GLU A 26 14.81 -5.84 -7.72
N SER A 27 15.48 -4.72 -7.46
CA SER A 27 16.60 -4.26 -8.29
C SER A 27 17.87 -5.11 -8.15
N GLN A 28 17.95 -5.97 -7.12
CA GLN A 28 19.10 -6.82 -6.87
C GLN A 28 19.11 -8.02 -7.81
N LYS A 29 20.21 -8.16 -8.56
CA LYS A 29 20.42 -9.25 -9.53
C LYS A 29 21.50 -10.25 -9.07
N SER A 30 22.08 -10.04 -7.90
CA SER A 30 23.14 -10.90 -7.34
C SER A 30 22.55 -12.02 -6.51
N ALA A 31 23.30 -13.12 -6.37
CA ALA A 31 22.97 -14.19 -5.42
C ALA A 31 22.72 -13.61 -4.02
N CYS A 32 21.62 -14.01 -3.41
CA CYS A 32 21.11 -13.42 -2.17
C CYS A 32 20.67 -14.53 -1.20
N VAL A 33 21.00 -14.35 0.07
CA VAL A 33 20.43 -15.12 1.17
C VAL A 33 19.23 -14.35 1.72
N SER A 34 18.08 -14.98 1.74
CA SER A 34 16.81 -14.42 2.24
C SER A 34 16.38 -15.18 3.48
N VAL A 35 16.20 -14.49 4.60
CA VAL A 35 15.79 -15.08 5.88
C VAL A 35 14.56 -14.35 6.40
N TYR A 36 13.49 -15.12 6.64
CA TYR A 36 12.30 -14.67 7.37
C TYR A 36 12.33 -15.37 8.72
N TYR A 37 12.63 -14.63 9.78
CA TYR A 37 12.83 -15.15 11.11
C TYR A 37 11.68 -14.76 12.03
N PRO A 38 10.74 -15.68 12.37
CA PRO A 38 9.71 -15.44 13.37
C PRO A 38 10.34 -15.25 14.75
N HIS A 39 9.87 -14.26 15.48
CA HIS A 39 10.42 -13.90 16.78
C HIS A 39 10.35 -15.03 17.82
N ASP A 40 9.35 -15.91 17.73
CA ASP A 40 9.12 -17.03 18.65
C ASP A 40 9.96 -18.28 18.35
N LYS A 41 10.83 -18.23 17.35
CA LYS A 41 11.74 -19.32 17.01
C LYS A 41 13.03 -19.23 17.82
N ASN A 42 13.51 -20.40 18.27
CA ASN A 42 14.79 -20.49 18.95
C ASN A 42 15.96 -20.26 17.96
N LEU A 43 16.99 -19.51 18.39
CA LEU A 43 18.19 -19.25 17.59
C LEU A 43 18.89 -20.51 17.08
N GLU A 44 18.79 -21.62 17.81
CA GLU A 44 19.33 -22.91 17.41
C GLU A 44 18.78 -23.42 16.07
N THR A 45 17.56 -23.01 15.70
CA THR A 45 16.94 -23.37 14.42
C THR A 45 17.67 -22.75 13.22
N VAL A 46 18.38 -21.66 13.42
CA VAL A 46 19.17 -20.97 12.37
C VAL A 46 20.44 -21.77 12.03
N TYR A 47 20.98 -22.51 13.00
CA TYR A 47 22.21 -23.30 12.83
C TYR A 47 22.00 -24.64 12.12
N LEU A 48 20.76 -25.17 12.13
CA LEU A 48 20.43 -26.48 11.56
C LEU A 48 20.46 -26.54 10.01
N LEU A 49 20.56 -25.41 9.33
CA LEU A 49 20.50 -25.33 7.86
C LEU A 49 21.89 -25.40 7.18
N ARG A 50 22.95 -25.66 7.94
CA ARG A 50 24.35 -25.67 7.44
C ARG A 50 24.79 -26.96 6.72
N GLU A 51 23.88 -27.88 6.43
CA GLU A 51 24.25 -29.21 5.93
C GLU A 51 24.61 -29.29 4.43
N THR A 52 24.52 -28.22 3.66
CA THR A 52 24.86 -28.24 2.22
C THR A 52 26.18 -27.54 1.93
N LYS A 53 27.04 -28.13 1.05
CA LYS A 53 28.24 -27.48 0.53
C LYS A 53 27.92 -26.10 -0.05
N ARG A 54 28.55 -25.06 0.48
CA ARG A 54 28.34 -23.66 0.13
C ARG A 54 29.63 -23.04 -0.35
N ASP A 55 29.50 -21.98 -1.14
CA ASP A 55 30.64 -21.16 -1.50
C ASP A 55 31.01 -20.20 -0.35
N GLU A 56 32.27 -19.79 -0.31
CA GLU A 56 32.81 -18.89 0.72
C GLU A 56 32.04 -17.56 0.83
N ALA A 57 31.49 -17.07 -0.30
CA ALA A 57 30.71 -15.86 -0.33
C ALA A 57 29.38 -16.01 0.44
N THR A 58 28.68 -17.12 0.26
CA THR A 58 27.44 -17.45 0.96
C THR A 58 27.70 -17.61 2.46
N GLU A 59 28.79 -18.29 2.87
CA GLU A 59 29.15 -18.45 4.28
C GLU A 59 29.38 -17.12 4.99
N LYS A 60 30.05 -16.18 4.32
CA LYS A 60 30.26 -14.82 4.85
C LYS A 60 28.94 -14.06 5.03
N ILE A 61 28.01 -14.19 4.08
CA ILE A 61 26.68 -13.57 4.16
C ILE A 61 25.89 -14.17 5.34
N GLU A 62 25.89 -15.49 5.48
CA GLU A 62 25.21 -16.20 6.56
C GLU A 62 25.71 -15.79 7.94
N SER A 63 27.04 -15.78 8.14
CA SER A 63 27.64 -15.30 9.39
C SER A 63 27.23 -13.87 9.74
N ALA A 64 27.15 -13.01 8.74
CA ALA A 64 26.69 -11.63 8.94
C ALA A 64 25.19 -11.57 9.32
N ILE A 65 24.34 -12.37 8.70
CA ILE A 65 22.92 -12.48 9.01
C ILE A 65 22.70 -13.02 10.44
N GLU A 66 23.41 -14.05 10.85
CA GLU A 66 23.35 -14.60 12.20
C GLU A 66 23.69 -13.55 13.27
N LYS A 67 24.80 -12.81 13.08
CA LYS A 67 25.18 -11.71 13.96
C LYS A 67 24.07 -10.64 14.02
N ARG A 68 23.43 -10.36 12.89
CA ARG A 68 22.32 -9.41 12.83
C ARG A 68 21.10 -9.89 13.59
N ILE A 69 20.72 -11.17 13.44
CA ILE A 69 19.59 -11.79 14.19
C ILE A 69 19.85 -11.73 15.69
N VAL A 70 21.04 -12.12 16.14
CA VAL A 70 21.43 -12.07 17.56
C VAL A 70 21.35 -10.62 18.09
N LYS A 71 21.80 -9.64 17.32
CA LYS A 71 21.70 -8.24 17.71
C LYS A 71 20.23 -7.76 17.81
N LEU A 72 19.40 -8.14 16.84
CA LEU A 72 17.99 -7.79 16.83
C LEU A 72 17.24 -8.48 17.98
N SER A 73 17.49 -9.76 18.24
CA SER A 73 16.82 -10.51 19.33
C SER A 73 17.16 -9.96 20.73
N LYS A 74 18.39 -9.45 20.94
CA LYS A 74 18.80 -8.81 22.20
C LYS A 74 18.21 -7.41 22.39
N ALA A 75 17.89 -6.70 21.32
CA ALA A 75 17.35 -5.34 21.37
C ALA A 75 15.85 -5.30 21.74
N ILE A 76 15.17 -6.45 21.83
CA ILE A 76 13.73 -6.51 22.02
C ILE A 76 13.37 -6.66 23.49
N ASN A 77 12.42 -5.83 23.91
CA ASN A 77 11.72 -6.03 25.17
C ASN A 77 10.54 -7.00 24.98
N PRO A 78 10.58 -8.20 25.54
CA PRO A 78 9.54 -9.24 25.32
C PRO A 78 8.12 -8.83 25.73
N LYS A 79 7.97 -7.75 26.51
CA LYS A 79 6.68 -7.23 26.98
C LYS A 79 6.02 -6.19 26.06
N LYS A 80 6.68 -5.80 24.94
CA LYS A 80 6.21 -4.72 24.05
C LYS A 80 6.21 -5.14 22.57
N GLN A 81 5.66 -6.32 22.26
CA GLN A 81 5.84 -6.92 20.94
C GLN A 81 4.71 -6.62 19.98
N PHE A 82 4.99 -5.70 19.05
CA PHE A 82 4.27 -5.61 17.77
C PHE A 82 5.07 -6.21 16.59
N ILE A 83 6.32 -6.67 16.82
CA ILE A 83 7.17 -7.29 15.79
C ILE A 83 7.08 -8.79 15.94
N ASN A 84 6.60 -9.47 14.88
CA ASN A 84 6.46 -10.92 14.85
C ASN A 84 7.44 -11.61 13.90
N THR A 85 8.00 -10.89 12.94
CA THR A 85 8.97 -11.46 12.00
C THR A 85 10.06 -10.45 11.63
N TYR A 86 11.32 -10.90 11.65
CA TYR A 86 12.45 -10.20 11.06
C TYR A 86 12.72 -10.76 9.67
N CYS A 87 12.83 -9.89 8.70
CA CYS A 87 13.12 -10.25 7.32
C CYS A 87 14.48 -9.66 6.97
N ILE A 88 15.47 -10.52 6.72
CA ILE A 88 16.86 -10.13 6.51
C ILE A 88 17.32 -10.66 5.17
N PHE A 89 17.94 -9.79 4.36
CA PHE A 89 18.45 -10.12 3.05
C PHE A 89 19.92 -9.75 3.00
N GLY A 90 20.75 -10.68 2.55
CA GLY A 90 22.17 -10.49 2.42
C GLY A 90 22.68 -10.86 1.03
N TRP A 91 23.58 -10.06 0.50
CA TRP A 91 24.28 -10.34 -0.75
C TRP A 91 25.71 -9.78 -0.72
N GLN A 92 26.50 -10.17 -1.67
CA GLN A 92 27.85 -9.64 -1.82
C GLN A 92 27.92 -8.65 -2.99
N SER A 93 28.51 -7.49 -2.75
CA SER A 93 28.83 -6.50 -3.78
C SER A 93 30.22 -5.97 -3.54
N ASN A 94 31.07 -5.96 -4.58
CA ASN A 94 32.46 -5.52 -4.49
C ASN A 94 33.23 -6.17 -3.31
N ARG A 95 33.10 -7.49 -3.13
CA ARG A 95 33.69 -8.29 -2.03
C ARG A 95 33.20 -7.89 -0.61
N LYS A 96 32.23 -6.97 -0.49
CA LYS A 96 31.62 -6.58 0.79
C LYS A 96 30.25 -7.24 0.95
N VAL A 97 29.96 -7.72 2.15
CA VAL A 97 28.63 -8.22 2.49
C VAL A 97 27.73 -7.01 2.77
N ILE A 98 26.62 -6.95 2.08
CA ILE A 98 25.57 -5.95 2.28
C ILE A 98 24.39 -6.66 2.90
N LEU A 99 23.87 -6.12 4.01
CA LEU A 99 22.65 -6.57 4.65
C LEU A 99 21.57 -5.50 4.59
N LYS A 100 20.34 -5.91 4.29
CA LYS A 100 19.14 -5.11 4.49
C LYS A 100 18.13 -5.90 5.29
N ASP A 101 17.49 -5.25 6.23
CA ASP A 101 16.48 -5.87 7.09
C ASP A 101 15.26 -4.98 7.31
N ILE A 102 14.13 -5.62 7.55
CA ILE A 102 12.88 -4.99 7.97
C ILE A 102 12.22 -5.88 9.00
N ALA A 103 11.63 -5.27 10.03
CA ALA A 103 10.81 -5.93 11.01
C ALA A 103 9.34 -5.67 10.70
N ILE A 104 8.51 -6.71 10.78
CA ILE A 104 7.09 -6.63 10.45
C ILE A 104 6.22 -7.20 11.57
N SER A 105 5.00 -6.65 11.70
CA SER A 105 4.02 -7.09 12.70
C SER A 105 3.40 -8.43 12.36
N LYS A 106 3.34 -8.79 11.08
CA LYS A 106 2.76 -10.04 10.64
C LYS A 106 3.67 -11.22 10.93
N LYS A 107 3.12 -12.29 11.50
CA LYS A 107 3.84 -13.55 11.67
C LYS A 107 3.94 -14.26 10.33
N LEU A 108 5.16 -14.52 9.88
CA LEU A 108 5.48 -15.32 8.70
C LEU A 108 6.12 -16.64 9.11
N PRO A 109 6.01 -17.68 8.30
CA PRO A 109 6.75 -18.90 8.54
C PRO A 109 8.26 -18.63 8.46
N TYR A 110 9.04 -19.43 9.19
CA TYR A 110 10.48 -19.41 9.02
C TYR A 110 10.85 -19.80 7.59
N VAL A 111 11.65 -18.98 6.95
CA VAL A 111 12.20 -19.24 5.61
C VAL A 111 13.69 -18.91 5.63
N TYR A 112 14.47 -19.82 5.12
CA TYR A 112 15.85 -19.64 4.78
C TYR A 112 16.04 -20.09 3.33
N LEU A 113 16.49 -19.18 2.47
CA LEU A 113 16.64 -19.47 1.05
C LEU A 113 17.84 -18.74 0.45
N VAL A 114 18.72 -19.51 -0.20
CA VAL A 114 19.79 -19.01 -1.04
C VAL A 114 19.35 -19.05 -2.50
N GLY A 115 19.39 -17.94 -3.18
CA GLY A 115 18.91 -17.85 -4.56
C GLY A 115 19.61 -16.80 -5.40
N LYS A 116 19.41 -16.85 -6.70
CA LYS A 116 19.95 -15.85 -7.65
C LYS A 116 19.31 -14.46 -7.47
N LYS A 117 18.22 -14.37 -6.71
CA LYS A 117 17.48 -13.15 -6.40
C LYS A 117 16.91 -13.24 -4.99
N PRO A 118 16.60 -12.11 -4.35
CA PRO A 118 15.85 -12.09 -3.10
C PRO A 118 14.51 -12.82 -3.22
N TYR A 119 14.15 -13.59 -2.19
CA TYR A 119 12.87 -14.27 -2.12
C TYR A 119 11.81 -13.34 -1.53
N LEU A 120 11.01 -12.71 -2.37
CA LEU A 120 10.07 -11.65 -1.99
C LEU A 120 8.59 -12.10 -1.96
N LYS A 121 8.32 -13.38 -2.23
CA LYS A 121 6.94 -13.89 -2.27
C LYS A 121 6.13 -13.57 -1.01
N PRO A 122 6.64 -13.74 0.24
CA PRO A 122 5.89 -13.41 1.44
C PRO A 122 5.50 -11.93 1.50
N PHE A 123 6.34 -11.03 1.01
CA PHE A 123 6.01 -9.60 0.94
C PHE A 123 4.90 -9.32 -0.07
N TYR A 124 4.97 -9.93 -1.25
CA TYR A 124 3.88 -9.79 -2.23
C TYR A 124 2.55 -10.29 -1.68
N ASP A 125 2.57 -11.42 -0.96
CA ASP A 125 1.36 -11.96 -0.36
C ASP A 125 0.78 -11.02 0.71
N ILE A 126 1.63 -10.38 1.51
CA ILE A 126 1.22 -9.34 2.47
C ILE A 126 0.66 -8.11 1.76
N LEU A 127 1.39 -7.60 0.77
CA LEU A 127 1.02 -6.38 0.05
C LEU A 127 -0.31 -6.55 -0.68
N LYS A 128 -0.56 -7.71 -1.25
CA LYS A 128 -1.79 -8.06 -1.95
C LYS A 128 -2.99 -8.21 -1.01
N ALA A 129 -2.79 -8.75 0.18
CA ALA A 129 -3.89 -9.04 1.11
C ALA A 129 -4.55 -7.80 1.73
N ASN A 130 -3.90 -6.63 1.66
CA ASN A 130 -4.26 -5.46 2.46
C ASN A 130 -4.79 -4.26 1.63
N TYR A 131 -5.44 -4.50 0.50
CA TYR A 131 -6.13 -3.45 -0.23
C TYR A 131 -7.39 -3.98 -0.91
N HIS A 132 -8.41 -3.14 -0.92
CA HIS A 132 -9.64 -3.37 -1.66
C HIS A 132 -9.66 -2.46 -2.89
N THR A 133 -9.82 -3.05 -4.05
CA THR A 133 -9.86 -2.31 -5.32
C THR A 133 -10.98 -2.80 -6.21
N ILE A 134 -11.50 -1.91 -7.04
CA ILE A 134 -12.35 -2.29 -8.16
C ILE A 134 -11.52 -2.13 -9.43
N LEU A 135 -11.46 -3.16 -10.24
CA LEU A 135 -10.85 -3.12 -11.57
C LEU A 135 -11.96 -3.24 -12.61
N VAL A 136 -12.03 -2.27 -13.51
CA VAL A 136 -12.91 -2.30 -14.67
C VAL A 136 -12.06 -2.31 -15.92
N ILE A 137 -12.13 -3.38 -16.70
CA ILE A 137 -11.53 -3.47 -18.03
C ILE A 137 -12.68 -3.35 -19.01
N LEU A 138 -12.63 -2.36 -19.91
CA LEU A 138 -13.75 -2.12 -20.82
C LEU A 138 -13.32 -1.66 -22.21
N ASP A 139 -14.22 -1.90 -23.14
CA ASP A 139 -14.32 -1.28 -24.46
C ASP A 139 -15.77 -0.80 -24.70
N HIS A 140 -16.10 -0.40 -25.93
CA HIS A 140 -17.47 0.06 -26.26
C HIS A 140 -18.52 -1.08 -26.30
N LYS A 141 -18.12 -2.35 -26.25
CA LYS A 141 -19.00 -3.50 -26.38
C LYS A 141 -19.05 -4.37 -25.15
N SER A 142 -17.96 -4.39 -24.40
CA SER A 142 -17.76 -5.33 -23.30
C SER A 142 -17.15 -4.63 -22.10
N ALA A 143 -17.48 -5.11 -20.91
CA ALA A 143 -16.85 -4.68 -19.67
C ALA A 143 -16.66 -5.89 -18.75
N HIS A 144 -15.54 -5.91 -18.08
CA HIS A 144 -15.19 -6.89 -17.07
C HIS A 144 -14.92 -6.14 -15.76
N ILE A 145 -15.77 -6.34 -14.78
CA ILE A 145 -15.71 -5.69 -13.47
C ILE A 145 -15.24 -6.72 -12.46
N ARG A 146 -14.21 -6.41 -11.69
CA ARG A 146 -13.69 -7.24 -10.61
C ARG A 146 -13.59 -6.43 -9.34
N TYR A 147 -14.14 -6.96 -8.26
CA TYR A 147 -13.87 -6.46 -6.91
C TYR A 147 -12.82 -7.36 -6.27
N LEU A 148 -11.71 -6.76 -5.85
CA LEU A 148 -10.51 -7.46 -5.42
C LEU A 148 -10.16 -7.09 -3.98
N GLN A 149 -9.85 -8.10 -3.18
CA GLN A 149 -9.09 -7.95 -1.96
C GLN A 149 -7.68 -8.52 -2.21
N GLY A 150 -6.73 -7.65 -2.40
CA GLY A 150 -5.42 -8.07 -2.87
C GLY A 150 -5.49 -8.72 -4.26
N ASP A 151 -5.06 -9.97 -4.37
CA ASP A 151 -5.18 -10.79 -5.59
C ASP A 151 -6.42 -11.70 -5.61
N LYS A 152 -7.18 -11.72 -4.53
CA LYS A 152 -8.41 -12.51 -4.42
C LYS A 152 -9.57 -11.76 -5.05
N ILE A 153 -10.22 -12.40 -6.01
CA ILE A 153 -11.46 -11.88 -6.61
C ILE A 153 -12.60 -12.19 -5.64
N LEU A 154 -13.22 -11.15 -5.07
CA LEU A 154 -14.38 -11.27 -4.19
C LEU A 154 -15.68 -11.28 -4.97
N ALA A 155 -15.72 -10.52 -6.07
CA ALA A 155 -16.85 -10.52 -7.00
C ALA A 155 -16.35 -10.23 -8.42
N GLU A 156 -17.00 -10.82 -9.40
CA GLU A 156 -16.70 -10.64 -10.82
C GLU A 156 -18.00 -10.56 -11.61
N GLU A 157 -18.05 -9.63 -12.54
CA GLU A 157 -19.18 -9.48 -13.45
C GLU A 157 -18.68 -9.14 -14.86
N ARG A 158 -19.26 -9.78 -15.86
CA ARG A 158 -19.01 -9.52 -17.27
C ARG A 158 -20.28 -8.99 -17.91
N LEU A 159 -20.17 -7.89 -18.62
CA LEU A 159 -21.26 -7.23 -19.31
C LEU A 159 -20.89 -7.09 -20.79
N SER A 160 -21.85 -7.29 -21.65
CA SER A 160 -21.68 -7.05 -23.07
C SER A 160 -22.94 -6.50 -23.72
N ILE A 161 -22.77 -5.79 -24.80
CA ILE A 161 -23.83 -5.29 -25.67
C ILE A 161 -23.56 -5.63 -27.12
N ASN A 162 -24.63 -5.88 -27.84
CA ASN A 162 -24.52 -6.08 -29.27
C ASN A 162 -24.61 -4.72 -30.00
N LEU A 163 -23.46 -4.20 -30.42
CA LEU A 163 -23.38 -2.97 -31.19
C LEU A 163 -23.40 -3.30 -32.69
N GLN A 164 -24.40 -2.75 -33.39
CA GLN A 164 -24.45 -2.84 -34.85
C GLN A 164 -23.18 -2.21 -35.48
N GLY A 165 -22.70 -2.82 -36.54
CA GLY A 165 -21.51 -2.37 -37.26
C GLY A 165 -21.62 -0.93 -37.77
N ARG A 166 -20.50 -0.32 -38.09
CA ARG A 166 -20.49 1.02 -38.71
C ARG A 166 -21.00 0.93 -40.11
N HIS A 167 -22.12 1.61 -40.46
CA HIS A 167 -22.56 1.75 -41.84
C HIS A 167 -21.64 2.72 -42.57
N LYS A 168 -21.08 2.27 -43.72
CA LYS A 168 -20.15 3.06 -44.56
C LYS A 168 -20.85 4.04 -45.52
N LYS A 169 -22.19 3.97 -45.69
CA LYS A 169 -22.92 4.86 -46.58
C LYS A 169 -23.18 6.22 -45.92
N GLY A 170 -22.77 7.29 -46.57
CA GLY A 170 -22.91 8.69 -46.07
C GLY A 170 -24.37 9.19 -46.15
N GLY A 171 -24.61 10.36 -45.53
CA GLY A 171 -25.89 11.06 -45.56
C GLY A 171 -26.54 11.27 -44.21
N GLN A 172 -27.79 11.80 -44.17
CA GLN A 172 -28.54 12.09 -42.92
C GLN A 172 -28.77 10.80 -42.09
N SER A 173 -28.97 9.66 -42.72
CA SER A 173 -29.10 8.36 -42.07
C SER A 173 -27.87 8.02 -41.25
N GLN A 174 -26.66 8.33 -41.73
CA GLN A 174 -25.42 8.06 -40.99
C GLN A 174 -25.35 8.87 -39.68
N LYS A 175 -25.74 10.13 -39.68
CA LYS A 175 -25.77 10.98 -38.48
C LYS A 175 -26.77 10.43 -37.44
N ARG A 176 -27.92 9.94 -37.88
CA ARG A 176 -28.94 9.31 -37.00
C ARG A 176 -28.37 8.04 -36.37
N PHE A 177 -27.75 7.16 -37.17
CA PHE A 177 -27.14 5.92 -36.67
C PHE A 177 -25.98 6.19 -35.70
N LEU A 178 -25.13 7.19 -35.97
CA LEU A 178 -24.05 7.58 -35.04
C LEU A 178 -24.59 8.07 -33.71
N ARG A 179 -25.65 8.91 -33.71
CA ARG A 179 -26.31 9.37 -32.49
C ARG A 179 -26.93 8.19 -31.71
N ALA A 180 -27.67 7.33 -32.39
CA ALA A 180 -28.27 6.15 -31.76
C ALA A 180 -27.21 5.24 -31.14
N ARG A 181 -26.11 5.00 -31.88
CA ARG A 181 -24.97 4.23 -31.37
C ARG A 181 -24.34 4.88 -30.14
N HIS A 182 -24.12 6.17 -30.16
CA HIS A 182 -23.57 6.92 -29.02
C HIS A 182 -24.47 6.82 -27.80
N THR A 183 -25.78 7.03 -27.96
CA THR A 183 -26.77 6.90 -26.88
C THR A 183 -26.76 5.47 -26.30
N PHE A 184 -26.62 4.46 -27.15
CA PHE A 184 -26.58 3.07 -26.71
C PHE A 184 -25.30 2.75 -25.90
N ILE A 185 -24.14 3.28 -26.31
CA ILE A 185 -22.89 3.17 -25.57
C ILE A 185 -22.97 3.90 -24.24
N GLN A 186 -23.53 5.11 -24.21
CA GLN A 186 -23.74 5.84 -22.94
C GLN A 186 -24.66 5.07 -21.99
N GLY A 187 -25.76 4.49 -22.50
CA GLY A 187 -26.63 3.62 -21.71
C GLY A 187 -25.89 2.42 -21.11
N PHE A 188 -24.96 1.84 -21.87
CA PHE A 188 -24.10 0.76 -21.41
C PHE A 188 -23.15 1.22 -20.32
N PHE A 189 -22.49 2.36 -20.50
CA PHE A 189 -21.59 2.93 -19.51
C PHE A 189 -22.31 3.30 -18.20
N LYS A 190 -23.51 3.88 -18.28
CA LYS A 190 -24.35 4.13 -17.10
C LYS A 190 -24.70 2.84 -16.35
N LYS A 191 -24.98 1.75 -17.07
CA LYS A 191 -25.21 0.43 -16.46
C LYS A 191 -23.94 -0.07 -15.73
N ILE A 192 -22.76 0.06 -16.33
CA ILE A 192 -21.49 -0.28 -15.69
C ILE A 192 -21.25 0.58 -14.47
N ALA A 193 -21.42 1.92 -14.58
CA ALA A 193 -21.23 2.87 -13.48
C ALA A 193 -22.12 2.54 -12.27
N LYS A 194 -23.39 2.18 -12.51
CA LYS A 194 -24.30 1.73 -11.46
C LYS A 194 -23.82 0.45 -10.76
N LYS A 195 -23.28 -0.51 -11.51
CA LYS A 195 -22.71 -1.74 -10.95
C LYS A 195 -21.45 -1.45 -10.11
N VAL A 196 -20.54 -0.62 -10.63
CA VAL A 196 -19.34 -0.17 -9.91
C VAL A 196 -19.73 0.55 -8.62
N SER A 197 -20.73 1.44 -8.69
CA SER A 197 -21.23 2.16 -7.50
C SER A 197 -21.80 1.23 -6.43
N ASN A 198 -22.44 0.13 -6.82
CA ASN A 198 -22.94 -0.86 -5.89
C ASN A 198 -21.83 -1.69 -5.22
N LEU A 199 -20.69 -1.82 -5.87
CA LEU A 199 -19.49 -2.49 -5.33
C LEU A 199 -18.61 -1.54 -4.51
N ASP A 200 -18.78 -0.22 -4.66
CA ASP A 200 -17.97 0.78 -3.95
C ASP A 200 -18.41 0.82 -2.48
N SER A 201 -17.73 0.05 -1.67
CA SER A 201 -17.79 0.12 -0.21
C SER A 201 -16.82 1.17 0.33
N ASN A 202 -16.96 1.52 1.62
CA ASN A 202 -16.04 2.44 2.30
C ASN A 202 -14.60 1.92 2.31
N ASP A 203 -14.41 0.62 2.11
CA ASP A 203 -13.10 -0.04 2.12
C ASP A 203 -12.39 0.05 0.76
N VAL A 204 -13.09 0.39 -0.33
CA VAL A 204 -12.48 0.52 -1.66
C VAL A 204 -11.59 1.75 -1.71
N GLU A 205 -10.29 1.51 -1.84
CA GLU A 205 -9.27 2.57 -1.89
C GLU A 205 -9.17 3.20 -3.28
N ILE A 206 -9.15 2.37 -4.32
CA ILE A 206 -8.94 2.80 -5.70
C ILE A 206 -9.85 2.04 -6.66
N LEU A 207 -10.36 2.77 -7.65
CA LEU A 207 -11.01 2.23 -8.84
C LEU A 207 -10.01 2.29 -10.02
N PHE A 208 -9.61 1.14 -10.55
CA PHE A 208 -8.76 1.07 -11.74
C PHE A 208 -9.58 0.92 -13.01
N LEU A 209 -9.30 1.76 -14.01
CA LEU A 209 -9.87 1.68 -15.34
C LEU A 209 -8.81 1.25 -16.35
N GLY A 210 -8.97 0.04 -16.89
CA GLY A 210 -8.17 -0.51 -17.99
C GLY A 210 -9.00 -0.69 -19.25
N GLY A 211 -8.34 -1.08 -20.33
CA GLY A 211 -8.98 -1.34 -21.63
C GLY A 211 -8.36 -0.56 -22.77
N VAL A 212 -8.80 -0.88 -23.98
CA VAL A 212 -8.23 -0.36 -25.24
C VAL A 212 -8.97 0.88 -25.71
N GLY A 213 -8.21 1.87 -26.19
CA GLY A 213 -8.77 3.07 -26.83
C GLY A 213 -9.39 4.08 -25.86
N ILE A 214 -10.30 4.88 -26.36
CA ILE A 214 -10.92 6.01 -25.64
C ILE A 214 -12.08 5.62 -24.72
N ALA A 215 -12.56 4.36 -24.79
CA ALA A 215 -13.72 3.91 -24.04
C ALA A 215 -13.57 4.12 -22.54
N LYS A 216 -12.35 3.94 -21.98
CA LYS A 216 -12.07 4.16 -20.56
C LYS A 216 -12.25 5.63 -20.15
N THR A 217 -11.89 6.57 -21.02
CA THR A 217 -12.07 8.02 -20.78
C THR A 217 -13.53 8.42 -20.86
N GLU A 218 -14.25 7.95 -21.89
CA GLU A 218 -15.69 8.18 -22.04
C GLU A 218 -16.47 7.59 -20.86
N PHE A 219 -16.09 6.40 -20.40
CA PHE A 219 -16.69 5.78 -19.23
C PHE A 219 -16.40 6.54 -17.93
N HIS A 220 -15.18 7.07 -17.77
CA HIS A 220 -14.83 7.90 -16.63
C HIS A 220 -15.77 9.09 -16.46
N ASP A 221 -16.23 9.69 -17.56
CA ASP A 221 -17.15 10.83 -17.52
C ASP A 221 -18.53 10.47 -16.97
N GLU A 222 -18.95 9.22 -17.08
CA GLU A 222 -20.20 8.69 -16.54
C GLU A 222 -20.15 8.33 -15.04
N LEU A 223 -18.94 8.34 -14.43
CA LEU A 223 -18.78 8.09 -13.01
C LEU A 223 -19.26 9.29 -12.17
N ASN A 224 -19.78 8.99 -10.96
CA ASN A 224 -20.08 10.02 -9.98
C ASN A 224 -18.79 10.68 -9.42
N SER A 225 -18.94 11.81 -8.72
CA SER A 225 -17.82 12.59 -8.20
C SER A 225 -16.93 11.80 -7.22
N GLU A 226 -17.49 10.92 -6.39
CA GLU A 226 -16.74 10.13 -5.42
C GLU A 226 -15.89 9.05 -6.12
N LEU A 227 -16.48 8.33 -7.07
CA LEU A 227 -15.76 7.34 -7.86
C LEU A 227 -14.67 7.99 -8.74
N LYS A 228 -14.92 9.19 -9.27
CA LYS A 228 -13.90 9.95 -10.02
C LYS A 228 -12.68 10.27 -9.17
N LYS A 229 -12.85 10.63 -7.90
CA LYS A 229 -11.74 10.88 -6.97
C LYS A 229 -10.87 9.63 -6.75
N LYS A 230 -11.51 8.47 -6.62
CA LYS A 230 -10.84 7.17 -6.44
C LYS A 230 -10.28 6.59 -7.75
N CYS A 231 -10.70 7.11 -8.91
CA CYS A 231 -10.38 6.53 -10.21
C CYS A 231 -8.93 6.76 -10.62
N ARG A 232 -8.31 5.72 -11.17
CA ARG A 232 -6.98 5.76 -11.80
C ARG A 232 -7.00 4.94 -13.08
N PHE A 233 -6.43 5.51 -14.13
CA PHE A 233 -6.22 4.77 -15.38
C PHE A 233 -5.02 3.83 -15.21
N ILE A 234 -5.18 2.63 -15.76
CA ILE A 234 -4.11 1.64 -15.81
C ILE A 234 -3.90 1.24 -17.27
N ASP A 235 -2.68 1.49 -17.76
CA ASP A 235 -2.36 1.26 -19.16
C ASP A 235 -1.89 -0.17 -19.41
N ASP A 236 -1.94 -0.58 -20.69
CA ASP A 236 -1.56 -1.92 -21.18
C ASP A 236 -2.25 -3.07 -20.44
N ILE A 237 -3.53 -2.90 -20.09
CA ILE A 237 -4.40 -3.94 -19.59
C ILE A 237 -5.55 -4.14 -20.58
N SER A 238 -5.74 -5.37 -21.02
CA SER A 238 -6.83 -5.84 -21.86
C SER A 238 -7.56 -7.01 -21.20
N PHE A 239 -8.62 -7.50 -21.84
CA PHE A 239 -9.36 -8.68 -21.37
C PHE A 239 -8.49 -9.93 -21.27
N ASP A 240 -7.44 -10.03 -22.09
CA ASP A 240 -6.53 -11.18 -22.18
C ASP A 240 -5.27 -11.04 -21.31
N THR A 241 -5.12 -9.92 -20.61
CA THR A 241 -3.94 -9.70 -19.75
C THR A 241 -3.92 -10.70 -18.60
N ALA A 242 -2.81 -11.41 -18.44
CA ALA A 242 -2.64 -12.40 -17.39
C ALA A 242 -2.82 -11.77 -15.98
N THR A 243 -3.49 -12.49 -15.09
CA THR A 243 -3.82 -12.00 -13.73
C THR A 243 -2.59 -11.52 -12.95
N ASN A 244 -1.45 -12.21 -13.09
CA ASN A 244 -0.20 -11.82 -12.41
C ASN A 244 0.33 -10.46 -12.89
N ASP A 245 0.20 -10.14 -14.18
CA ASP A 245 0.62 -8.86 -14.74
C ASP A 245 -0.32 -7.74 -14.31
N VAL A 246 -1.63 -8.02 -14.27
CA VAL A 246 -2.64 -7.13 -13.71
C VAL A 246 -2.29 -6.77 -12.27
N ASN A 247 -2.04 -7.79 -11.43
CA ASN A 247 -1.71 -7.59 -10.01
C ASN A 247 -0.43 -6.77 -9.82
N ARG A 248 0.60 -7.05 -10.63
CA ARG A 248 1.86 -6.27 -10.59
C ARG A 248 1.62 -4.80 -10.92
N LYS A 249 0.81 -4.52 -11.93
CA LYS A 249 0.45 -3.14 -12.32
C LYS A 249 -0.39 -2.44 -11.24
N ILE A 250 -1.34 -3.14 -10.62
CA ILE A 250 -2.13 -2.63 -9.51
C ILE A 250 -1.22 -2.22 -8.35
N ILE A 251 -0.32 -3.11 -7.90
CA ILE A 251 0.60 -2.83 -6.78
C ILE A 251 1.49 -1.62 -7.09
N LYS A 252 2.02 -1.51 -8.32
CA LYS A 252 2.82 -0.35 -8.73
C LYS A 252 2.01 0.95 -8.67
N ASN A 253 0.80 0.96 -9.20
CA ASN A 253 -0.07 2.15 -9.18
C ASN A 253 -0.49 2.54 -7.76
N LEU A 254 -0.77 1.57 -6.88
CA LEU A 254 -1.02 1.81 -5.46
C LEU A 254 0.17 2.47 -4.78
N TYR A 255 1.39 2.00 -5.07
CA TYR A 255 2.60 2.61 -4.54
C TYR A 255 2.73 4.08 -4.96
N ASP A 256 2.57 4.36 -6.25
CA ASP A 256 2.68 5.72 -6.79
C ASP A 256 1.60 6.63 -6.21
N HIS A 257 0.38 6.13 -6.04
CA HIS A 257 -0.72 6.84 -5.39
C HIS A 257 -0.39 7.18 -3.93
N ARG A 258 0.05 6.21 -3.14
CA ARG A 258 0.41 6.42 -1.73
C ARG A 258 1.64 7.31 -1.57
N LYS A 259 2.61 7.21 -2.48
CA LYS A 259 3.75 8.12 -2.52
C LYS A 259 3.31 9.57 -2.73
N LYS A 260 2.42 9.81 -3.71
CA LYS A 260 1.85 11.14 -3.99
C LYS A 260 1.11 11.68 -2.77
N TYR A 261 0.28 10.88 -2.15
CA TYR A 261 -0.45 11.22 -0.93
C TYR A 261 0.50 11.65 0.21
N VAL A 262 1.59 10.92 0.44
CA VAL A 262 2.59 11.30 1.46
C VAL A 262 3.23 12.65 1.14
N LEU A 263 3.52 12.93 -0.15
CA LEU A 263 4.07 14.23 -0.56
C LEU A 263 3.07 15.37 -0.34
N GLU A 264 1.79 15.13 -0.57
CA GLU A 264 0.71 16.09 -0.29
C GLU A 264 0.61 16.39 1.22
N ILE A 265 0.74 15.37 2.09
CA ILE A 265 0.80 15.56 3.55
C ILE A 265 2.01 16.42 3.95
N ILE A 266 3.18 16.18 3.34
CA ILE A 266 4.39 16.98 3.60
C ILE A 266 4.14 18.44 3.23
N ALA A 267 3.58 18.70 2.05
CA ALA A 267 3.27 20.06 1.60
C ALA A 267 2.24 20.74 2.51
N LYS A 268 1.20 20.00 2.93
CA LYS A 268 0.21 20.47 3.90
C LYS A 268 0.86 20.83 5.25
N PHE A 269 1.73 19.95 5.76
CA PHE A 269 2.48 20.20 6.99
C PHE A 269 3.29 21.51 6.91
N GLU A 270 4.08 21.69 5.83
CA GLU A 270 4.91 22.89 5.65
C GLU A 270 4.07 24.19 5.57
N LYS A 271 2.88 24.13 4.98
CA LYS A 271 1.92 25.22 4.94
C LYS A 271 1.39 25.54 6.34
N LEU A 272 0.89 24.53 7.07
CA LEU A 272 0.27 24.70 8.37
C LEU A 272 1.26 25.15 9.45
N VAL A 273 2.54 24.76 9.33
CA VAL A 273 3.61 25.31 10.22
C VAL A 273 3.70 26.83 10.07
N LYS A 274 3.67 27.36 8.83
CA LYS A 274 3.69 28.81 8.57
C LYS A 274 2.45 29.52 9.11
N GLU A 275 1.32 28.85 9.17
CA GLU A 275 0.04 29.39 9.66
C GLU A 275 -0.13 29.22 11.20
N ASN A 276 0.84 28.64 11.90
CA ASN A 276 0.76 28.28 13.32
C ASN A 276 -0.45 27.37 13.64
N LEU A 277 -0.74 26.44 12.72
CA LEU A 277 -1.80 25.42 12.84
C LEU A 277 -1.23 24.01 13.08
N VAL A 278 -0.15 23.98 13.87
CA VAL A 278 0.53 22.74 14.25
C VAL A 278 0.79 22.76 15.74
N THR A 279 0.60 21.64 16.42
CA THR A 279 1.03 21.48 17.81
C THR A 279 1.90 20.24 17.96
N GLU A 280 2.96 20.36 18.75
CA GLU A 280 4.07 19.41 18.86
C GLU A 280 4.21 18.81 20.26
N LYS A 281 3.80 19.56 21.30
CA LYS A 281 3.92 19.06 22.67
C LYS A 281 2.84 18.04 22.98
N ASN A 282 3.22 16.90 23.50
CA ASN A 282 2.30 15.80 23.82
C ASN A 282 1.09 16.24 24.66
N SER A 283 1.27 17.14 25.62
CA SER A 283 0.17 17.70 26.44
C SER A 283 -0.78 18.58 25.64
N GLU A 284 -0.27 19.34 24.69
CA GLU A 284 -1.06 20.19 23.81
C GLU A 284 -1.78 19.36 22.75
N ILE A 285 -1.13 18.30 22.21
CA ILE A 285 -1.76 17.34 21.29
C ILE A 285 -2.96 16.68 21.98
N GLN A 286 -2.82 16.23 23.23
CA GLN A 286 -3.92 15.62 23.97
C GLN A 286 -5.10 16.59 24.15
N LYS A 287 -4.84 17.83 24.58
CA LYS A 287 -5.86 18.87 24.69
C LYS A 287 -6.54 19.16 23.36
N ALA A 288 -5.75 19.25 22.27
CA ALA A 288 -6.28 19.46 20.92
C ALA A 288 -7.18 18.30 20.44
N LEU A 289 -6.82 17.07 20.81
CA LEU A 289 -7.65 15.90 20.54
C LEU A 289 -8.96 15.91 21.35
N GLU A 290 -8.89 16.27 22.64
CA GLU A 290 -10.06 16.37 23.52
C GLU A 290 -11.12 17.35 22.99
N VAL A 291 -10.68 18.49 22.45
CA VAL A 291 -11.59 19.51 21.89
C VAL A 291 -11.89 19.30 20.40
N GLY A 292 -11.43 18.21 19.79
CA GLY A 292 -11.66 17.90 18.38
C GLY A 292 -10.97 18.85 17.38
N ALA A 293 -9.95 19.59 17.83
CA ALA A 293 -9.22 20.54 17.00
C ALA A 293 -8.24 19.88 16.01
N VAL A 294 -7.93 18.59 16.20
CA VAL A 294 -6.98 17.87 15.33
C VAL A 294 -7.66 17.43 14.05
N ASP A 295 -7.08 17.80 12.90
CA ASP A 295 -7.45 17.29 11.58
C ASP A 295 -6.69 16.00 11.28
N THR A 296 -5.36 16.03 11.47
CA THR A 296 -4.50 14.87 11.18
C THR A 296 -3.43 14.73 12.25
N LEU A 297 -3.32 13.53 12.82
CA LEU A 297 -2.25 13.15 13.73
C LEU A 297 -1.16 12.44 12.92
N LEU A 298 0.03 13.04 12.85
CA LEU A 298 1.20 12.47 12.21
C LEU A 298 2.04 11.72 13.24
N VAL A 299 2.34 10.47 13.00
CA VAL A 299 3.13 9.61 13.90
C VAL A 299 4.29 8.99 13.12
N SER A 300 5.51 9.11 13.63
CA SER A 300 6.64 8.38 13.05
C SER A 300 6.50 6.89 13.31
N ALA A 301 6.35 6.10 12.26
CA ALA A 301 6.15 4.66 12.36
C ALA A 301 7.30 3.96 13.08
N ASN A 302 8.55 4.30 12.76
CA ASN A 302 9.72 3.70 13.39
C ASN A 302 9.78 3.98 14.89
N TYR A 303 9.33 5.17 15.29
CA TYR A 303 9.34 5.57 16.71
C TYR A 303 8.20 4.92 17.49
N TYR A 304 7.02 4.80 16.90
CA TYR A 304 5.88 4.09 17.48
C TYR A 304 6.23 2.65 17.85
N HIS A 305 6.99 1.98 16.98
CA HIS A 305 7.40 0.59 17.20
C HIS A 305 8.59 0.42 18.16
N ALA A 306 9.42 1.44 18.36
CA ALA A 306 10.69 1.34 19.08
C ALA A 306 10.72 2.03 20.45
N SER A 307 9.74 2.87 20.79
CA SER A 307 9.85 3.79 21.93
C SER A 307 9.13 3.32 23.20
N PRO A 308 9.69 3.59 24.41
CA PRO A 308 8.98 3.51 25.68
C PRO A 308 7.73 4.40 25.76
N MET A 309 7.65 5.43 24.91
CA MET A 309 6.50 6.35 24.80
C MET A 309 5.32 5.75 23.99
N SER A 310 5.43 4.54 23.49
CA SER A 310 4.37 3.90 22.68
C SER A 310 3.00 3.88 23.37
N GLN A 311 2.93 3.76 24.69
CA GLN A 311 1.66 3.80 25.42
C GLN A 311 0.96 5.18 25.35
N LYS A 312 1.74 6.28 25.45
CA LYS A 312 1.19 7.64 25.29
C LYS A 312 0.70 7.88 23.87
N ILE A 313 1.47 7.41 22.88
CA ILE A 313 1.10 7.51 21.48
C ILE A 313 -0.14 6.67 21.18
N THR A 314 -0.23 5.45 21.72
CA THR A 314 -1.43 4.60 21.58
C THR A 314 -2.68 5.32 22.12
N LYS A 315 -2.58 5.94 23.30
CA LYS A 315 -3.68 6.74 23.86
C LYS A 315 -4.08 7.90 22.94
N MET A 316 -3.11 8.62 22.36
CA MET A 316 -3.39 9.69 21.41
C MET A 316 -4.07 9.17 20.14
N ILE A 317 -3.66 7.99 19.64
CA ILE A 317 -4.28 7.33 18.51
C ILE A 317 -5.76 6.99 18.80
N GLU A 318 -6.03 6.38 19.97
CA GLU A 318 -7.40 6.08 20.41
C GLU A 318 -8.26 7.36 20.52
N MET A 319 -7.69 8.44 21.06
CA MET A 319 -8.39 9.74 21.12
C MET A 319 -8.64 10.32 19.74
N ALA A 320 -7.69 10.20 18.81
CA ALA A 320 -7.81 10.64 17.43
C ALA A 320 -8.91 9.88 16.68
N GLU A 321 -9.03 8.57 16.89
CA GLU A 321 -10.11 7.74 16.35
C GLU A 321 -11.48 8.20 16.86
N ASN A 322 -11.60 8.48 18.15
CA ASN A 322 -12.84 8.94 18.78
C ASN A 322 -13.28 10.32 18.28
N THR A 323 -12.34 11.18 17.90
CA THR A 323 -12.62 12.54 17.39
C THR A 323 -12.68 12.62 15.86
N SER A 324 -12.71 11.49 15.15
CA SER A 324 -12.70 11.42 13.69
C SER A 324 -11.52 12.18 13.07
N SER A 325 -10.40 12.27 13.78
CA SER A 325 -9.15 12.80 13.25
C SER A 325 -8.48 11.75 12.36
N LYS A 326 -7.80 12.18 11.30
CA LYS A 326 -6.99 11.29 10.49
C LYS A 326 -5.72 10.92 11.23
N ILE A 327 -5.30 9.67 11.13
CA ILE A 327 -4.04 9.19 11.67
C ILE A 327 -3.16 8.78 10.51
N GLU A 328 -1.96 9.37 10.43
CA GLU A 328 -1.00 9.09 9.39
C GLU A 328 0.32 8.62 9.99
N PHE A 329 0.65 7.39 9.72
CA PHE A 329 1.95 6.83 10.09
C PHE A 329 2.99 7.19 9.04
N ILE A 330 4.01 7.92 9.43
CA ILE A 330 5.03 8.46 8.55
C ILE A 330 6.24 7.54 8.53
N THR A 331 6.57 7.06 7.34
CA THR A 331 7.74 6.20 7.06
C THR A 331 8.73 6.87 6.12
N ASN A 332 8.34 7.98 5.46
CA ASN A 332 9.24 8.71 4.58
C ASN A 332 10.42 9.27 5.37
N PRO A 333 11.70 8.94 5.04
CA PRO A 333 12.87 9.32 5.83
C PRO A 333 12.99 10.83 6.05
N LYS A 334 12.74 11.64 5.03
CA LYS A 334 12.82 13.11 5.12
C LYS A 334 11.79 13.68 6.09
N LEU A 335 10.58 13.09 6.13
CA LEU A 335 9.54 13.54 7.05
C LEU A 335 9.72 12.95 8.44
N VAL A 336 10.23 11.73 8.56
CA VAL A 336 10.64 11.14 9.85
C VAL A 336 11.72 11.97 10.52
N GLU A 337 12.73 12.43 9.76
CA GLU A 337 13.76 13.34 10.26
C GLU A 337 13.19 14.69 10.72
N LYS A 338 12.21 15.25 9.98
CA LYS A 338 11.48 16.44 10.42
C LYS A 338 10.67 16.18 11.68
N LEU A 339 9.95 15.05 11.76
CA LEU A 339 9.17 14.66 12.94
C LEU A 339 10.04 14.36 14.16
N ALA A 340 11.30 13.95 13.98
CA ALA A 340 12.23 13.74 15.08
C ALA A 340 12.49 15.00 15.91
N LYS A 341 12.33 16.19 15.32
CA LYS A 341 12.40 17.48 16.00
C LYS A 341 11.20 17.74 16.92
N TYR A 342 10.14 16.97 16.79
CA TYR A 342 8.84 17.12 17.43
C TYR A 342 8.44 15.85 18.21
N ASP A 343 9.37 15.22 18.88
CA ASP A 343 9.15 13.97 19.62
C ASP A 343 8.43 12.88 18.81
N HIS A 344 8.61 12.89 17.47
CA HIS A 344 8.06 11.91 16.53
C HIS A 344 6.53 11.85 16.42
N VAL A 345 5.80 12.77 17.06
CA VAL A 345 4.35 12.92 16.94
C VAL A 345 4.03 14.39 16.74
N LEU A 346 3.07 14.66 15.85
CA LEU A 346 2.67 16.01 15.55
C LEU A 346 1.18 16.05 15.19
N ALA A 347 0.46 17.05 15.65
CA ALA A 347 -0.93 17.27 15.25
C ALA A 347 -1.06 18.46 14.30
N LEU A 348 -1.68 18.20 13.14
CA LEU A 348 -2.15 19.24 12.24
C LEU A 348 -3.56 19.65 12.67
N LEU A 349 -3.79 20.94 12.85
CA LEU A 349 -5.03 21.45 13.42
C LEU A 349 -6.01 21.92 12.34
N ARG A 350 -7.30 21.79 12.63
CA ARG A 350 -8.41 22.35 11.85
C ARG A 350 -8.53 23.86 12.09
N TYR A 351 -8.28 24.27 13.34
CA TYR A 351 -8.36 25.66 13.81
C TYR A 351 -7.41 25.86 15.00
N LYS A 352 -7.08 27.13 15.28
CA LYS A 352 -6.29 27.47 16.45
C LYS A 352 -7.15 27.25 17.71
N PHE A 353 -6.65 26.45 18.63
CA PHE A 353 -7.25 26.30 19.95
C PHE A 353 -6.33 26.96 21.00
N LYS A 354 -6.94 27.47 22.02
CA LYS A 354 -6.21 28.10 23.17
C LYS A 354 -6.14 27.13 24.33
#